data_58d5390f1fdb2856e31f3bb732668289
#
_entry.id   58d5390f1fdb2856e31f3bb732668289
#
_cell.length_a   1.000
_cell.length_b   1.000
_cell.length_c   1.000
_cell.angle_alpha   90.00
_cell.angle_beta   90.00
_cell.angle_gamma   90.00
#
_symmetry.space_group_name_H-M   'P 1'
#
loop_
_entity.id
_entity.type
_entity.pdbx_description
1 polymer ?
#
loop_
_entity_poly.entity_id
_entity_poly.type
_entity_poly.pdbx_seq_one_letter_code
_entity_poly.pdbx_strand_id
1 'polypeptide(L)'
;MSLNKVILIGNVGRDPEVRYFDSGAAVANFPLATSERGYTLANGTVVPERMEWHNVVVRRDLVSFVEKWVKKGSGLYVEGKIRTRSYDDQSGVKRYVTEIHADRVEFYSTGSGTGNRDNASGTGMTAAQPQTAQPSTGYQQATGYQQPASGQPDTSLDSNSADDLPF
;
A
#
# COMPACT_ATOMS: atom_id res chain seq x y z
N MET A 1 -18.15 -24.77 -22.21
CA MET A 1 -17.53 -23.43 -22.16
C MET A 1 -16.97 -23.21 -20.76
N SER A 2 -15.80 -22.58 -20.65
CA SER A 2 -15.18 -22.24 -19.36
C SER A 2 -14.69 -20.80 -19.41
N LEU A 3 -14.73 -20.12 -18.26
CA LEU A 3 -14.21 -18.75 -18.11
C LEU A 3 -13.22 -18.74 -16.94
N ASN A 4 -12.05 -18.15 -17.14
CA ASN A 4 -11.09 -17.87 -16.09
C ASN A 4 -10.65 -16.41 -16.27
N LYS A 5 -11.27 -15.53 -15.50
CA LYS A 5 -11.01 -14.09 -15.53
C LYS A 5 -11.07 -13.54 -14.12
N VAL A 6 -10.14 -12.67 -13.80
CA VAL A 6 -10.09 -11.91 -12.56
C VAL A 6 -9.90 -10.44 -12.88
N ILE A 7 -10.54 -9.57 -12.11
CA ILE A 7 -10.38 -8.13 -12.16
C ILE A 7 -10.11 -7.67 -10.73
N LEU A 8 -9.03 -6.94 -10.54
CA LEU A 8 -8.62 -6.41 -9.24
C LEU A 8 -8.34 -4.92 -9.36
N ILE A 9 -8.76 -4.16 -8.36
CA ILE A 9 -8.35 -2.77 -8.15
C ILE A 9 -7.73 -2.70 -6.76
N GLY A 10 -6.48 -2.26 -6.68
CA GLY A 10 -5.78 -2.25 -5.41
C GLY A 10 -4.47 -1.48 -5.46
N ASN A 11 -3.72 -1.57 -4.37
CA ASN A 11 -2.45 -0.87 -4.25
C ASN A 11 -1.27 -1.85 -4.19
N VAL A 12 -0.18 -1.48 -4.84
CA VAL A 12 1.05 -2.26 -4.85
C VAL A 12 1.72 -2.22 -3.48
N GLY A 13 1.97 -3.37 -2.88
CA GLY A 13 2.51 -3.47 -1.53
C GLY A 13 4.01 -3.28 -1.42
N ARG A 14 4.75 -3.62 -2.46
CA ARG A 14 6.20 -3.42 -2.59
C ARG A 14 6.57 -3.23 -4.05
N ASP A 15 7.76 -2.70 -4.30
CA ASP A 15 8.26 -2.51 -5.66
C ASP A 15 8.29 -3.84 -6.43
N PRO A 16 7.94 -3.83 -7.74
CA PRO A 16 7.97 -5.01 -8.57
C PRO A 16 9.37 -5.64 -8.66
N GLU A 17 9.43 -6.94 -8.55
CA GLU A 17 10.64 -7.72 -8.79
C GLU A 17 10.66 -8.20 -10.24
N VAL A 18 11.64 -7.74 -11.02
CA VAL A 18 11.80 -8.09 -12.43
C VAL A 18 12.92 -9.10 -12.58
N ARG A 19 12.66 -10.15 -13.35
CA ARG A 19 13.65 -11.19 -13.71
C ARG A 19 13.73 -11.31 -15.21
N TYR A 20 14.95 -11.28 -15.71
CA TYR A 20 15.30 -11.49 -17.11
C TYR A 20 15.87 -12.89 -17.26
N PHE A 21 15.49 -13.57 -18.34
CA PHE A 21 15.96 -14.89 -18.70
C PHE A 21 16.88 -14.82 -19.92
N ASP A 22 17.78 -15.78 -20.05
CA ASP A 22 18.74 -15.87 -21.17
C ASP A 22 18.06 -15.93 -22.53
N SER A 23 16.81 -16.37 -22.59
CA SER A 23 15.97 -16.37 -23.79
C SER A 23 15.47 -14.98 -24.22
N GLY A 24 15.83 -13.91 -23.51
CA GLY A 24 15.32 -12.57 -23.72
C GLY A 24 13.91 -12.34 -23.18
N ALA A 25 13.30 -13.34 -22.54
CA ALA A 25 12.03 -13.20 -21.86
C ALA A 25 12.20 -12.49 -20.52
N ALA A 26 11.21 -11.70 -20.12
CA ALA A 26 11.18 -11.09 -18.81
C ALA A 26 9.85 -11.37 -18.09
N VAL A 27 9.92 -11.41 -16.76
CA VAL A 27 8.76 -11.55 -15.87
C VAL A 27 8.89 -10.55 -14.73
N ALA A 28 7.80 -9.87 -14.42
CA ALA A 28 7.72 -9.03 -13.23
C ALA A 28 6.69 -9.60 -12.25
N ASN A 29 7.00 -9.53 -10.95
CA ASN A 29 6.12 -9.99 -9.88
C ASN A 29 5.95 -8.88 -8.85
N PHE A 30 4.73 -8.67 -8.37
CA PHE A 30 4.46 -7.78 -7.26
C PHE A 30 3.21 -8.19 -6.49
N PRO A 31 3.14 -7.91 -5.17
CA PRO A 31 1.94 -8.10 -4.39
C PRO A 31 0.99 -6.91 -4.60
N LEU A 32 -0.28 -7.19 -4.83
CA LEU A 32 -1.36 -6.23 -4.90
C LEU A 32 -2.30 -6.43 -3.72
N ALA A 33 -2.55 -5.38 -2.95
CA ALA A 33 -3.51 -5.39 -1.85
C ALA A 33 -4.87 -4.89 -2.33
N THR A 34 -5.91 -5.65 -2.03
CA THR A 34 -7.30 -5.21 -2.12
C THR A 34 -7.89 -5.13 -0.72
N SER A 35 -8.68 -4.10 -0.42
CA SER A 35 -9.30 -3.94 0.89
C SER A 35 -10.81 -3.84 0.81
N GLU A 36 -11.47 -4.49 1.74
CA GLU A 36 -12.91 -4.38 2.00
C GLU A 36 -13.08 -3.47 3.21
N ARG A 37 -13.82 -2.39 3.02
CA ARG A 37 -14.02 -1.40 4.07
C ARG A 37 -14.77 -2.01 5.26
N GLY A 38 -14.27 -1.78 6.47
CA GLY A 38 -14.98 -2.08 7.70
C GLY A 38 -16.30 -1.32 7.80
N TYR A 39 -17.28 -1.89 8.46
CA TYR A 39 -18.60 -1.29 8.67
C TYR A 39 -19.19 -1.69 10.02
N THR A 40 -20.18 -0.93 10.48
CA THR A 40 -20.92 -1.22 11.71
C THR A 40 -22.32 -1.72 11.36
N LEU A 41 -22.68 -2.88 11.90
CA LEU A 41 -24.00 -3.43 11.76
C LEU A 41 -25.04 -2.63 12.58
N ALA A 42 -26.31 -2.77 12.24
CA ALA A 42 -27.42 -2.09 12.94
C ALA A 42 -27.52 -2.44 14.44
N ASN A 43 -26.99 -3.58 14.85
CA ASN A 43 -26.91 -4.01 16.25
C ASN A 43 -25.69 -3.46 17.00
N GLY A 44 -24.90 -2.58 16.38
CA GLY A 44 -23.68 -1.98 16.96
C GLY A 44 -22.42 -2.82 16.82
N THR A 45 -22.48 -4.01 16.22
CA THR A 45 -21.29 -4.85 15.99
C THR A 45 -20.40 -4.20 14.91
N VAL A 46 -19.11 -4.01 15.22
CA VAL A 46 -18.12 -3.50 14.26
C VAL A 46 -17.50 -4.65 13.50
N VAL A 47 -17.61 -4.63 12.18
CA VAL A 47 -16.89 -5.51 11.27
C VAL A 47 -15.63 -4.77 10.82
N PRO A 48 -14.41 -5.28 11.14
CA PRO A 48 -13.17 -4.60 10.80
C PRO A 48 -12.91 -4.60 9.29
N GLU A 49 -12.04 -3.72 8.84
CA GLU A 49 -11.49 -3.73 7.48
C GLU A 49 -10.74 -5.06 7.24
N ARG A 50 -10.94 -5.63 6.06
CA ARG A 50 -10.25 -6.84 5.61
C ARG A 50 -9.38 -6.54 4.42
N MET A 51 -8.13 -6.99 4.47
CA MET A 51 -7.18 -6.83 3.38
C MET A 51 -6.76 -8.19 2.84
N GLU A 52 -6.77 -8.33 1.51
CA GLU A 52 -6.31 -9.53 0.81
C GLU A 52 -5.10 -9.19 -0.07
N TRP A 53 -4.14 -10.12 -0.11
CA TRP A 53 -2.93 -10.00 -0.88
C TRP A 53 -2.93 -10.94 -2.08
N HIS A 54 -2.72 -10.37 -3.26
CA HIS A 54 -2.68 -11.11 -4.52
C HIS A 54 -1.29 -11.05 -5.12
N ASN A 55 -0.74 -12.20 -5.49
CA ASN A 55 0.52 -12.28 -6.22
C ASN A 55 0.24 -12.04 -7.70
N VAL A 56 0.66 -10.91 -8.23
CA VAL A 56 0.48 -10.55 -9.64
C VAL A 56 1.75 -10.87 -10.41
N VAL A 57 1.60 -11.61 -11.50
CA VAL A 57 2.67 -11.99 -12.43
C VAL A 57 2.41 -11.33 -13.77
N VAL A 58 3.38 -10.57 -14.24
CA VAL A 58 3.33 -9.82 -15.50
C VAL A 58 4.39 -10.35 -16.45
N ARG A 59 4.07 -10.46 -17.72
CA ARG A 59 4.97 -11.00 -18.76
C ARG A 59 4.93 -10.15 -20.01
N ARG A 60 5.94 -10.36 -20.90
CA ARG A 60 6.06 -9.71 -22.22
C ARG A 60 6.09 -8.18 -22.12
N ASP A 61 5.37 -7.50 -22.98
CA ASP A 61 5.41 -6.05 -23.12
C ASP A 61 5.00 -5.28 -21.87
N LEU A 62 4.16 -5.89 -21.03
CA LEU A 62 3.73 -5.30 -19.77
C LEU A 62 4.86 -5.19 -18.73
N VAL A 63 5.93 -6.00 -18.85
CA VAL A 63 7.07 -5.96 -17.91
C VAL A 63 7.76 -4.62 -17.94
N SER A 64 8.02 -4.09 -19.15
CA SER A 64 8.68 -2.79 -19.30
C SER A 64 7.85 -1.63 -18.72
N PHE A 65 6.54 -1.70 -18.86
CA PHE A 65 5.63 -0.75 -18.22
C PHE A 65 5.71 -0.84 -16.70
N VAL A 66 5.62 -2.06 -16.14
CA VAL A 66 5.65 -2.29 -14.69
C VAL A 66 6.98 -1.87 -14.10
N GLU A 67 8.10 -2.26 -14.71
CA GLU A 67 9.44 -1.91 -14.26
C GLU A 67 9.68 -0.40 -14.20
N LYS A 68 9.21 0.31 -15.23
CA LYS A 68 9.46 1.74 -15.38
C LYS A 68 8.56 2.61 -14.50
N TRP A 69 7.30 2.22 -14.36
CA TRP A 69 6.28 3.11 -13.84
C TRP A 69 5.63 2.66 -12.54
N VAL A 70 5.61 1.35 -12.25
CA VAL A 70 4.93 0.82 -11.07
C VAL A 70 5.88 0.81 -9.89
N LYS A 71 5.42 1.37 -8.75
CA LYS A 71 6.15 1.44 -7.49
C LYS A 71 5.25 1.02 -6.34
N LYS A 72 5.84 0.75 -5.19
CA LYS A 72 5.10 0.57 -3.95
C LYS A 72 4.10 1.71 -3.75
N GLY A 73 2.86 1.37 -3.43
CA GLY A 73 1.76 2.31 -3.24
C GLY A 73 1.01 2.72 -4.51
N SER A 74 1.49 2.34 -5.70
CA SER A 74 0.76 2.59 -6.95
C SER A 74 -0.62 1.96 -6.91
N GLY A 75 -1.67 2.74 -7.19
CA GLY A 75 -3.02 2.24 -7.42
C GLY A 75 -3.13 1.64 -8.82
N LEU A 76 -3.49 0.37 -8.92
CA LEU A 76 -3.58 -0.35 -10.19
C LEU A 76 -4.95 -1.00 -10.39
N TYR A 77 -5.39 -0.97 -11.64
CA TYR A 77 -6.37 -1.88 -12.20
C TYR A 77 -5.63 -3.03 -12.89
N VAL A 78 -5.93 -4.25 -12.50
CA VAL A 78 -5.32 -5.47 -13.04
C VAL A 78 -6.42 -6.40 -13.53
N GLU A 79 -6.31 -6.82 -14.78
CA GLU A 79 -7.17 -7.83 -15.40
C GLU A 79 -6.31 -9.01 -15.83
N GLY A 80 -6.76 -10.23 -15.55
CA GLY A 80 -5.98 -11.42 -15.86
C GLY A 80 -6.69 -12.73 -15.55
N LYS A 81 -5.89 -13.76 -15.29
CA LYS A 81 -6.34 -15.13 -15.03
C LYS A 81 -5.71 -15.67 -13.76
N ILE A 82 -6.49 -16.41 -12.99
CA ILE A 82 -5.97 -17.15 -11.84
C ILE A 82 -5.22 -18.38 -12.34
N ARG A 83 -4.02 -18.59 -11.80
CA ARG A 83 -3.22 -19.79 -12.02
C ARG A 83 -2.64 -20.28 -10.72
N THR A 84 -2.73 -21.58 -10.48
CA THR A 84 -2.08 -22.24 -9.34
C THR A 84 -0.95 -23.10 -9.87
N ARG A 85 0.23 -22.96 -9.29
CA ARG A 85 1.39 -23.84 -9.54
C ARG A 85 1.84 -24.50 -8.25
N SER A 86 2.43 -25.65 -8.36
CA SER A 86 3.11 -26.30 -7.25
C SER A 86 4.63 -26.12 -7.36
N TYR A 87 5.27 -26.10 -6.20
CA TYR A 87 6.73 -26.16 -6.08
C TYR A 87 7.08 -26.98 -4.83
N ASP A 88 8.26 -27.57 -4.82
CA ASP A 88 8.76 -28.26 -3.64
C ASP A 88 9.57 -27.25 -2.80
N ASP A 89 9.24 -27.16 -1.51
CA ASP A 89 9.98 -26.30 -0.58
C ASP A 89 11.34 -26.94 -0.21
N GLN A 90 12.15 -26.23 0.57
CA GLN A 90 13.48 -26.71 0.99
C GLN A 90 13.43 -28.03 1.80
N SER A 91 12.28 -28.35 2.35
CA SER A 91 12.04 -29.60 3.10
C SER A 91 11.50 -30.73 2.21
N GLY A 92 11.37 -30.50 0.90
CA GLY A 92 10.81 -31.45 -0.05
C GLY A 92 9.27 -31.57 0.02
N VAL A 93 8.61 -30.67 0.74
CA VAL A 93 7.15 -30.64 0.84
C VAL A 93 6.56 -29.87 -0.33
N LYS A 94 5.59 -30.48 -1.00
CA LYS A 94 4.89 -29.84 -2.11
C LYS A 94 3.99 -28.72 -1.60
N ARG A 95 4.24 -27.50 -2.11
CA ARG A 95 3.47 -26.30 -1.83
C ARG A 95 2.73 -25.82 -3.07
N TYR A 96 1.64 -25.15 -2.86
CA TYR A 96 0.85 -24.54 -3.92
C TYR A 96 0.83 -23.02 -3.75
N VAL A 97 0.99 -22.30 -4.84
CA VAL A 97 0.87 -20.86 -4.88
C VAL A 97 -0.11 -20.46 -5.97
N THR A 98 -1.06 -19.59 -5.60
CA THR A 98 -2.00 -19.01 -6.54
C THR A 98 -1.49 -17.65 -6.97
N GLU A 99 -1.45 -17.43 -8.26
CA GLU A 99 -0.94 -16.23 -8.92
C GLU A 99 -1.99 -15.68 -9.88
N ILE A 100 -2.01 -14.36 -10.03
CA ILE A 100 -2.82 -13.66 -11.03
C ILE A 100 -1.90 -13.33 -12.20
N HIS A 101 -2.06 -14.04 -13.29
CA HIS A 101 -1.33 -13.75 -14.54
C HIS A 101 -2.04 -12.62 -15.26
N ALA A 102 -1.45 -11.42 -15.20
CA ALA A 102 -2.03 -10.22 -15.76
C ALA A 102 -1.97 -10.22 -17.30
N ASP A 103 -3.13 -9.95 -17.90
CA ASP A 103 -3.28 -9.67 -19.33
C ASP A 103 -3.32 -8.15 -19.58
N ARG A 104 -3.71 -7.35 -18.56
CA ARG A 104 -3.80 -5.88 -18.61
C ARG A 104 -3.45 -5.28 -17.25
N VAL A 105 -2.68 -4.21 -17.26
CA VAL A 105 -2.31 -3.43 -16.06
C VAL A 105 -2.41 -1.96 -16.40
N GLU A 106 -3.16 -1.20 -15.61
CA GLU A 106 -3.33 0.25 -15.79
C GLU A 106 -3.27 0.95 -14.44
N PHE A 107 -2.87 2.22 -14.45
CA PHE A 107 -2.99 3.03 -13.25
C PHE A 107 -4.47 3.31 -12.94
N TYR A 108 -4.84 3.10 -11.69
CA TYR A 108 -6.13 3.48 -11.16
C TYR A 108 -5.96 4.65 -10.21
N SER A 109 -6.50 5.81 -10.58
CA SER A 109 -6.55 6.98 -9.72
C SER A 109 -7.97 7.12 -9.18
N THR A 110 -8.13 6.91 -7.88
CA THR A 110 -9.32 7.39 -7.18
C THR A 110 -9.16 8.89 -7.08
N GLY A 111 -9.84 9.71 -7.83
CA GLY A 111 -9.75 11.16 -7.92
C GLY A 111 -9.56 12.02 -6.64
N SER A 112 -8.97 11.46 -5.60
CA SER A 112 -8.47 12.13 -4.40
C SER A 112 -7.04 12.58 -4.58
N GLY A 113 -6.75 13.22 -5.72
CA GLY A 113 -5.51 13.94 -5.90
C GLY A 113 -5.59 15.23 -5.13
N THR A 114 -5.01 15.28 -3.95
CA THR A 114 -4.44 16.54 -3.44
C THR A 114 -3.25 16.87 -4.36
N GLY A 115 -3.56 17.18 -5.58
CA GLY A 115 -2.61 17.77 -6.51
C GLY A 115 -2.31 19.15 -6.00
N ASN A 116 -1.11 19.33 -5.50
CA ASN A 116 -0.48 20.62 -5.42
C ASN A 116 -0.56 21.24 -6.82
N ARG A 117 -1.57 22.08 -7.03
CA ARG A 117 -1.61 22.97 -8.21
C ARG A 117 -0.64 24.08 -7.90
N ASP A 118 0.63 23.86 -8.20
CA ASP A 118 1.56 24.94 -8.43
C ASP A 118 0.99 25.80 -9.56
N ASN A 119 0.47 26.92 -9.11
CA ASN A 119 -0.05 28.00 -9.92
C ASN A 119 1.09 28.57 -10.78
N ALA A 120 1.09 28.28 -12.04
CA ALA A 120 1.89 29.01 -13.01
C ALA A 120 0.95 29.63 -14.04
N SER A 121 0.84 30.96 -13.96
CA SER A 121 0.57 31.92 -15.02
C SER A 121 -0.40 32.97 -14.50
N GLY A 122 -0.01 34.12 -14.19
CA GLY A 122 0.68 35.08 -15.00
C GLY A 122 -0.23 36.23 -15.34
N THR A 123 0.31 37.41 -15.16
CA THR A 123 -0.02 38.67 -15.85
C THR A 123 -1.18 39.51 -15.34
N GLY A 124 -0.82 40.65 -14.82
CA GLY A 124 -1.69 41.83 -14.85
C GLY A 124 -1.54 42.79 -13.69
N MET A 125 -0.55 43.66 -13.74
CA MET A 125 -0.51 45.10 -13.41
C MET A 125 -1.61 45.64 -12.44
N THR A 126 -1.31 46.32 -11.34
CA THR A 126 -0.90 47.70 -11.20
C THR A 126 -0.99 48.17 -9.74
N ALA A 127 0.11 48.77 -9.31
CA ALA A 127 0.27 49.90 -8.39
C ALA A 127 -0.67 50.11 -7.20
N ALA A 128 -0.11 50.17 -6.01
CA ALA A 128 0.05 51.32 -5.14
C ALA A 128 0.39 50.90 -3.72
N GLN A 129 1.58 51.25 -3.28
CA GLN A 129 1.94 51.54 -1.87
C GLN A 129 1.32 52.89 -1.47
N PRO A 130 1.33 53.33 -0.20
CA PRO A 130 2.30 53.04 0.85
C PRO A 130 1.78 53.01 2.32
N GLN A 131 2.71 52.58 3.21
CA GLN A 131 2.98 53.10 4.59
C GLN A 131 1.89 53.00 5.65
N THR A 132 2.14 52.54 6.85
CA THR A 132 3.10 52.93 7.89
C THR A 132 2.87 52.10 9.16
N ALA A 133 3.97 51.96 9.90
CA ALA A 133 4.11 51.94 11.35
C ALA A 133 4.05 50.63 12.11
N GLN A 134 5.24 50.19 12.53
CA GLN A 134 5.58 49.62 13.84
C GLN A 134 5.32 50.68 14.95
N PRO A 135 5.38 50.38 16.25
CA PRO A 135 6.22 49.41 16.91
C PRO A 135 5.68 48.70 18.21
N SER A 136 6.45 47.73 18.64
CA SER A 136 7.00 47.51 19.97
C SER A 136 6.24 46.86 21.12
N THR A 137 7.08 46.06 21.78
CA THR A 137 7.14 45.67 23.21
C THR A 137 6.28 44.47 23.59
N GLY A 138 6.75 43.42 24.18
CA GLY A 138 7.92 43.13 24.95
C GLY A 138 7.51 42.18 26.08
N TYR A 139 8.49 41.49 26.64
CA TYR A 139 8.45 40.69 27.87
C TYR A 139 8.04 39.24 27.71
N GLN A 140 9.02 38.37 27.72
CA GLN A 140 9.82 37.81 28.82
C GLN A 140 9.16 36.68 29.57
N GLN A 141 9.89 35.53 29.47
CA GLN A 141 10.35 34.67 30.56
C GLN A 141 9.28 33.76 31.18
N ALA A 142 9.50 32.54 31.34
CA ALA A 142 10.49 31.61 31.77
C ALA A 142 9.85 30.45 32.54
N THR A 143 10.60 29.40 32.66
CA THR A 143 10.52 28.25 33.62
C THR A 143 9.56 27.14 33.17
N GLY A 144 9.97 25.92 32.84
CA GLY A 144 10.96 25.11 33.53
C GLY A 144 10.28 24.25 34.57
N TYR A 145 10.04 22.96 34.27
CA TYR A 145 10.01 21.89 35.26
C TYR A 145 9.99 20.58 34.44
N GLN A 146 11.14 19.90 34.36
CA GLN A 146 11.50 18.75 35.19
C GLN A 146 10.61 17.49 34.98
N GLN A 147 11.27 16.54 34.35
CA GLN A 147 11.01 15.13 34.36
C GLN A 147 11.19 14.56 35.78
N PRO A 148 10.50 13.55 36.17
CA PRO A 148 11.18 12.47 36.87
C PRO A 148 10.99 11.12 36.19
N ALA A 149 12.07 10.39 36.34
CA ALA A 149 12.32 9.05 35.91
C ALA A 149 11.61 7.99 36.77
N SER A 150 11.60 6.79 36.19
CA SER A 150 11.67 5.49 36.84
C SER A 150 10.44 4.88 37.47
N GLY A 151 10.20 3.65 37.06
CA GLY A 151 9.38 2.67 37.74
C GLY A 151 9.01 1.49 36.86
N GLN A 152 9.96 0.58 36.62
CA GLN A 152 9.60 -0.83 36.46
C GLN A 152 9.24 -1.38 37.85
N PRO A 153 8.34 -2.33 37.92
CA PRO A 153 8.78 -3.64 38.35
C PRO A 153 8.24 -4.82 37.54
N ASP A 154 9.09 -5.77 37.55
CA ASP A 154 9.06 -7.17 37.20
C ASP A 154 7.83 -8.01 37.62
N THR A 155 7.81 -9.15 36.89
CA THR A 155 7.33 -10.47 37.29
C THR A 155 5.84 -10.69 37.31
N SER A 156 5.33 -11.72 36.69
CA SER A 156 5.64 -13.14 36.67
C SER A 156 4.70 -13.88 35.72
N LEU A 157 5.24 -14.82 35.02
CA LEU A 157 4.75 -16.16 34.71
C LEU A 157 3.32 -16.47 35.16
N ASP A 158 2.45 -16.80 34.20
CA ASP A 158 1.74 -18.06 34.33
C ASP A 158 1.44 -18.70 33.00
N SER A 159 1.90 -19.90 32.90
CA SER A 159 1.71 -20.88 31.87
C SER A 159 0.32 -21.50 32.02
N ASN A 160 -0.31 -21.80 30.92
CA ASN A 160 -1.27 -22.89 30.66
C ASN A 160 -2.49 -22.35 29.95
N SER A 161 -2.87 -22.81 28.85
CA SER A 161 -3.28 -24.12 28.39
C SER A 161 -3.36 -24.12 26.87
N ALA A 162 -2.79 -25.11 26.29
CA ALA A 162 -3.25 -25.71 25.07
C ALA A 162 -4.76 -25.93 25.15
N ASP A 163 -5.42 -25.72 24.07
CA ASP A 163 -6.22 -26.77 23.45
C ASP A 163 -7.42 -26.21 22.69
N ASP A 164 -7.66 -26.89 21.61
CA ASP A 164 -8.87 -26.99 20.82
C ASP A 164 -9.15 -25.90 19.78
N LEU A 165 -8.58 -26.17 18.61
CA LEU A 165 -9.17 -25.82 17.34
C LEU A 165 -9.76 -27.08 16.70
N PRO A 166 -11.04 -27.16 16.48
CA PRO A 166 -11.60 -28.04 15.47
C PRO A 166 -11.79 -27.24 14.16
N PHE A 167 -11.10 -27.74 13.14
CA PHE A 167 -11.23 -27.55 11.70
C PHE A 167 -10.86 -26.24 11.09
#